data_59f6b61e7cca6ae066aebf6505a539e5
#
_entry.id   59f6b61e7cca6ae066aebf6505a539e5
#
_cell.length_a   1.000
_cell.length_b   1.000
_cell.length_c   1.000
_cell.angle_alpha   90.00
_cell.angle_beta   90.00
_cell.angle_gamma   90.00
#
_symmetry.space_group_name_H-M   'P 1'
#
loop_
_entity.id
_entity.type
_entity.pdbx_description
1 polymer ?
#
loop_
_entity_poly.entity_id
_entity_poly.type
_entity_poly.pdbx_seq_one_letter_code
_entity_poly.pdbx_strand_id
1 'polypeptide(L)'
;MRIGDQQTSIRTSIMKTFYNVSSKLIMVAIACSFVASASIQARSADDARLIVNRSADFGGDESINLAVDGVQVAVLGINQNYDAALPPGRHVVSITTNPRTYGQQAPSEIPVNAEPGKTYAFTAVWDDSERASLVEQ
;
A
#
# COMPACT_ATOMS: atom_id res chain seq x y z
N MET A 1 -57.24 34.70 30.30
CA MET A 1 -56.21 34.09 31.13
C MET A 1 -55.42 33.10 30.29
N ARG A 2 -54.20 33.47 29.85
CA ARG A 2 -53.37 32.71 28.92
C ARG A 2 -52.32 31.89 29.69
N ILE A 3 -52.46 30.59 29.77
CA ILE A 3 -51.53 29.69 30.45
C ILE A 3 -50.78 28.80 29.41
N GLY A 4 -50.85 29.12 28.12
CA GLY A 4 -50.28 28.26 27.06
C GLY A 4 -48.86 28.52 26.60
N ASP A 5 -48.26 29.69 26.89
CA ASP A 5 -47.06 30.11 26.18
C ASP A 5 -45.71 29.85 26.91
N GLN A 6 -45.75 29.45 28.13
CA GLN A 6 -44.51 29.24 28.94
C GLN A 6 -43.91 27.84 28.73
N GLN A 7 -44.69 26.83 28.41
CA GLN A 7 -44.18 25.46 28.30
C GLN A 7 -43.42 25.23 26.99
N THR A 8 -43.74 25.93 25.91
CA THR A 8 -43.11 25.76 24.61
C THR A 8 -41.70 26.33 24.54
N SER A 9 -41.46 27.43 25.28
CA SER A 9 -40.15 28.09 25.34
C SER A 9 -39.09 27.25 26.08
N ILE A 10 -39.48 26.57 27.16
CA ILE A 10 -38.54 25.76 27.96
C ILE A 10 -38.13 24.51 27.22
N ARG A 11 -39.04 23.84 26.47
CA ARG A 11 -38.71 22.65 25.70
C ARG A 11 -37.75 22.93 24.56
N THR A 12 -37.88 24.08 23.88
CA THR A 12 -37.00 24.46 22.77
C THR A 12 -35.59 24.83 23.25
N SER A 13 -35.47 25.42 24.45
CA SER A 13 -34.15 25.76 25.00
C SER A 13 -33.37 24.52 25.43
N ILE A 14 -34.05 23.55 26.06
CA ILE A 14 -33.43 22.29 26.52
C ILE A 14 -32.96 21.45 25.31
N MET A 15 -33.76 21.34 24.24
CA MET A 15 -33.38 20.62 23.06
C MET A 15 -32.13 21.21 22.34
N LYS A 16 -32.01 22.53 22.28
CA LYS A 16 -30.83 23.17 21.69
C LYS A 16 -29.56 22.92 22.48
N THR A 17 -29.66 22.83 23.81
CA THR A 17 -28.49 22.58 24.69
C THR A 17 -27.98 21.14 24.53
N PHE A 18 -28.89 20.16 24.42
CA PHE A 18 -28.48 18.75 24.22
C PHE A 18 -27.86 18.49 22.86
N TYR A 19 -28.31 19.16 21.79
CA TYR A 19 -27.78 19.00 20.45
C TYR A 19 -26.33 19.52 20.33
N ASN A 20 -26.00 20.62 20.99
CA ASN A 20 -24.65 21.21 20.97
C ASN A 20 -23.60 20.40 21.77
N VAL A 21 -24.02 19.71 22.83
CA VAL A 21 -23.09 18.90 23.62
C VAL A 21 -22.75 17.59 22.91
N SER A 22 -23.71 16.94 22.28
CA SER A 22 -23.49 15.72 21.51
C SER A 22 -22.61 15.94 20.28
N SER A 23 -22.78 17.06 19.58
CA SER A 23 -22.00 17.38 18.36
C SER A 23 -20.51 17.62 18.66
N LYS A 24 -20.18 18.20 19.81
CA LYS A 24 -18.78 18.44 20.20
C LYS A 24 -18.08 17.18 20.72
N LEU A 25 -18.80 16.24 21.31
CA LEU A 25 -18.26 14.96 21.78
C LEU A 25 -18.00 13.97 20.61
N ILE A 26 -18.78 14.02 19.55
CA ILE A 26 -18.59 13.17 18.36
C ILE A 26 -17.37 13.60 17.53
N MET A 27 -17.04 14.90 17.49
CA MET A 27 -15.87 15.40 16.75
C MET A 27 -14.51 15.06 17.39
N VAL A 28 -14.46 14.78 18.67
CA VAL A 28 -13.21 14.42 19.37
C VAL A 28 -12.87 12.94 19.21
N ALA A 29 -13.86 12.07 18.96
CA ALA A 29 -13.65 10.63 18.84
C ALA A 29 -13.12 10.17 17.46
N ILE A 30 -13.20 11.01 16.41
CA ILE A 30 -12.78 10.65 15.03
C ILE A 30 -11.32 11.00 14.76
N ALA A 31 -10.69 11.83 15.59
CA ALA A 31 -9.32 12.29 15.38
C ALA A 31 -8.20 11.30 15.79
N CYS A 32 -8.52 10.17 16.42
CA CYS A 32 -7.51 9.24 16.96
C CYS A 32 -7.30 7.93 16.18
N SER A 33 -7.80 7.79 14.95
CA SER A 33 -7.77 6.48 14.26
C SER A 33 -6.83 6.40 13.04
N PHE A 34 -5.94 7.35 12.84
CA PHE A 34 -4.87 7.21 11.85
C PHE A 34 -3.51 6.98 12.53
N VAL A 35 -3.41 5.91 13.29
CA VAL A 35 -2.10 5.33 13.55
C VAL A 35 -1.76 4.53 12.29
N ALA A 36 -0.98 5.13 11.38
CA ALA A 36 -0.32 4.41 10.32
C ALA A 36 0.61 3.40 11.02
N SER A 37 0.16 2.17 11.14
CA SER A 37 0.99 1.05 11.56
C SER A 37 2.01 0.82 10.45
N ALA A 38 3.15 1.51 10.51
CA ALA A 38 4.35 1.09 9.81
C ALA A 38 4.71 -0.26 10.43
N SER A 39 4.32 -1.35 9.77
CA SER A 39 4.77 -2.69 10.11
C SER A 39 6.27 -2.72 9.85
N ILE A 40 7.08 -2.48 10.88
CA ILE A 40 8.49 -2.85 10.85
C ILE A 40 8.47 -4.38 10.83
N GLN A 41 8.57 -4.97 9.65
CA GLN A 41 8.78 -6.40 9.52
C GLN A 41 10.17 -6.70 10.08
N ALA A 42 10.20 -7.20 11.30
CA ALA A 42 11.42 -7.71 11.88
C ALA A 42 11.89 -8.90 11.01
N ARG A 43 13.07 -8.75 10.42
CA ARG A 43 13.70 -9.81 9.63
C ARG A 43 14.01 -10.97 10.56
N SER A 44 13.43 -12.13 10.26
CA SER A 44 13.84 -13.37 10.92
C SER A 44 15.22 -13.79 10.40
N ALA A 45 16.04 -14.42 11.25
CA ALA A 45 17.32 -14.97 10.82
C ALA A 45 17.17 -16.06 9.76
N ASP A 46 15.99 -16.66 9.67
CA ASP A 46 15.65 -17.72 8.73
C ASP A 46 15.03 -17.21 7.43
N ASP A 47 14.74 -15.91 7.31
CA ASP A 47 14.16 -15.35 6.09
C ASP A 47 15.20 -15.26 4.97
N ALA A 48 14.75 -15.49 3.75
CA ALA A 48 15.48 -15.11 2.55
C ALA A 48 15.44 -13.58 2.36
N ARG A 49 16.22 -13.08 1.41
CA ARG A 49 16.24 -11.68 1.02
C ARG A 49 15.78 -11.54 -0.42
N LEU A 50 14.81 -10.69 -0.66
CA LEU A 50 14.37 -10.31 -2.00
C LEU A 50 14.86 -8.90 -2.32
N ILE A 51 15.60 -8.77 -3.42
CA ILE A 51 16.05 -7.50 -3.96
C ILE A 51 15.49 -7.37 -5.37
N VAL A 52 14.81 -6.25 -5.63
CA VAL A 52 14.34 -5.92 -6.99
C VAL A 52 14.82 -4.53 -7.34
N ASN A 53 15.65 -4.44 -8.38
CA ASN A 53 16.15 -3.20 -8.92
C ASN A 53 15.34 -2.80 -10.16
N ARG A 54 15.14 -1.50 -10.35
CA ARG A 54 14.66 -0.96 -11.60
C ARG A 54 15.86 -0.57 -12.47
N SER A 55 15.92 -1.09 -13.71
CA SER A 55 16.96 -0.68 -14.64
C SER A 55 16.88 0.83 -14.91
N ALA A 56 18.04 1.46 -15.13
CA ALA A 56 18.11 2.87 -15.53
C ALA A 56 17.41 3.12 -16.89
N ASP A 57 17.45 2.14 -17.76
CA ASP A 57 16.88 2.20 -19.12
C ASP A 57 15.40 1.82 -19.19
N PHE A 58 14.75 1.65 -18.04
CA PHE A 58 13.34 1.19 -17.96
C PHE A 58 12.32 2.23 -18.48
N GLY A 59 12.73 3.31 -19.14
CA GLY A 59 11.84 4.38 -19.57
C GLY A 59 11.75 5.54 -18.55
N GLY A 60 11.53 6.77 -19.05
CA GLY A 60 11.72 7.99 -18.27
C GLY A 60 10.80 8.11 -17.06
N ASP A 61 9.49 8.18 -17.29
CA ASP A 61 8.53 8.57 -16.26
C ASP A 61 7.72 7.38 -15.71
N GLU A 62 7.96 6.17 -16.18
CA GLU A 62 7.20 4.99 -15.75
C GLU A 62 7.73 4.43 -14.45
N SER A 63 6.84 4.06 -13.56
CA SER A 63 7.15 3.31 -12.35
C SER A 63 6.75 1.84 -12.52
N ILE A 64 7.30 0.99 -11.66
CA ILE A 64 7.00 -0.44 -11.61
C ILE A 64 6.21 -0.71 -10.34
N ASN A 65 5.03 -1.31 -10.49
CA ASN A 65 4.35 -1.92 -9.37
C ASN A 65 4.94 -3.31 -9.16
N LEU A 66 5.52 -3.54 -8.00
CA LEU A 66 6.04 -4.83 -7.56
C LEU A 66 5.01 -5.52 -6.65
N ALA A 67 4.71 -6.77 -6.92
CA ALA A 67 3.88 -7.58 -6.06
C ALA A 67 4.55 -8.92 -5.72
N VAL A 68 4.25 -9.43 -4.54
CA VAL A 68 4.62 -10.77 -4.08
C VAL A 68 3.35 -11.51 -3.73
N ASP A 69 3.15 -12.69 -4.29
CA ASP A 69 1.94 -13.50 -4.13
C ASP A 69 0.64 -12.72 -4.43
N GLY A 70 0.69 -11.85 -5.43
CA GLY A 70 -0.43 -11.01 -5.83
C GLY A 70 -0.68 -9.79 -4.94
N VAL A 71 0.08 -9.60 -3.86
CA VAL A 71 -0.02 -8.43 -2.99
C VAL A 71 1.03 -7.38 -3.39
N GLN A 72 0.59 -6.17 -3.71
CA GLN A 72 1.51 -5.08 -4.04
C GLN A 72 2.34 -4.70 -2.81
N VAL A 73 3.66 -4.81 -2.93
CA VAL A 73 4.63 -4.52 -1.85
C VAL A 73 5.40 -3.23 -2.07
N ALA A 74 5.55 -2.78 -3.32
CA ALA A 74 6.24 -1.53 -3.64
C ALA A 74 5.80 -0.93 -4.98
N VAL A 75 6.10 0.36 -5.14
CA VAL A 75 6.12 1.07 -6.42
C VAL A 75 7.52 1.62 -6.60
N LEU A 76 8.22 1.19 -7.66
CA LEU A 76 9.61 1.56 -7.90
C LEU A 76 9.69 2.60 -9.01
N GLY A 77 10.07 3.82 -8.65
CA GLY A 77 10.42 4.89 -9.57
C GLY A 77 11.89 4.85 -9.99
N ILE A 78 12.34 5.92 -10.65
CA ILE A 78 13.74 6.07 -11.09
C ILE A 78 14.69 5.98 -9.88
N ASN A 79 15.76 5.19 -10.02
CA ASN A 79 16.79 4.98 -8.99
C ASN A 79 16.25 4.40 -7.66
N GLN A 80 15.08 3.76 -7.70
CA GLN A 80 14.55 3.05 -6.56
C GLN A 80 14.75 1.55 -6.68
N ASN A 81 14.92 0.92 -5.53
CA ASN A 81 14.97 -0.53 -5.38
C ASN A 81 14.07 -0.98 -4.23
N TYR A 82 13.70 -2.23 -4.26
CA TYR A 82 13.04 -2.93 -3.18
C TYR A 82 14.04 -3.88 -2.54
N ASP A 83 14.10 -3.91 -1.22
CA ASP A 83 14.96 -4.80 -0.43
C ASP A 83 14.22 -5.18 0.85
N ALA A 84 13.75 -6.41 0.91
CA ALA A 84 12.98 -6.90 2.06
C ALA A 84 13.23 -8.37 2.36
N ALA A 85 12.81 -8.78 3.55
CA ALA A 85 12.74 -10.19 3.92
C ALA A 85 11.66 -10.90 3.10
N LEU A 86 11.95 -12.14 2.69
CA LEU A 86 11.04 -13.05 2.04
C LEU A 86 10.96 -14.32 2.87
N PRO A 87 9.79 -14.67 3.44
CA PRO A 87 9.66 -15.89 4.21
C PRO A 87 10.09 -17.11 3.41
N PRO A 88 10.61 -18.17 4.05
CA PRO A 88 10.92 -19.41 3.33
C PRO A 88 9.66 -20.03 2.71
N GLY A 89 9.80 -20.53 1.48
CA GLY A 89 8.70 -21.17 0.76
C GLY A 89 8.60 -20.77 -0.70
N ARG A 90 7.48 -21.16 -1.33
CA ARG A 90 7.21 -20.82 -2.74
C ARG A 90 6.46 -19.49 -2.81
N HIS A 91 7.01 -18.58 -3.61
CA HIS A 91 6.45 -17.26 -3.87
C HIS A 91 6.37 -16.99 -5.37
N VAL A 92 5.51 -16.07 -5.74
CA VAL A 92 5.46 -15.50 -7.09
C VAL A 92 5.77 -14.00 -6.99
N VAL A 93 6.89 -13.61 -7.57
CA VAL A 93 7.26 -12.19 -7.70
C VAL A 93 6.76 -11.70 -9.05
N SER A 94 5.99 -10.63 -9.07
CA SER A 94 5.41 -10.08 -10.29
C SER A 94 5.61 -8.58 -10.40
N ILE A 95 5.74 -8.09 -11.64
CA ILE A 95 5.81 -6.66 -11.93
C ILE A 95 4.80 -6.25 -13.00
N THR A 96 4.33 -5.02 -12.89
CA THR A 96 3.55 -4.30 -13.92
C THR A 96 4.02 -2.86 -14.01
N THR A 97 3.87 -2.24 -15.17
CA THR A 97 4.16 -0.81 -15.35
C THR A 97 3.04 0.08 -14.82
N ASN A 98 3.38 1.31 -14.40
CA ASN A 98 2.44 2.33 -14.00
C ASN A 98 2.88 3.72 -14.54
N PRO A 99 2.11 4.42 -15.38
CA PRO A 99 0.85 3.95 -15.96
C PRO A 99 1.07 2.76 -16.90
N ARG A 100 0.04 2.00 -17.17
CA ARG A 100 0.05 0.94 -18.20
C ARG A 100 0.01 1.59 -19.58
N THR A 101 1.16 1.88 -20.14
CA THR A 101 1.28 2.76 -21.31
C THR A 101 0.92 2.06 -22.63
N TYR A 102 1.13 0.76 -22.75
CA TYR A 102 0.94 0.00 -23.98
C TYR A 102 -0.10 -1.11 -23.82
N GLY A 103 -1.34 -0.72 -23.48
CA GLY A 103 -2.41 -1.69 -23.28
C GLY A 103 -2.31 -2.42 -21.94
N GLN A 104 -3.21 -3.34 -21.70
CA GLN A 104 -3.18 -4.19 -20.51
C GLN A 104 -2.18 -5.34 -20.74
N GLN A 105 -0.91 -5.07 -20.52
CA GLN A 105 0.07 -6.15 -20.52
C GLN A 105 -0.15 -7.04 -19.29
N ALA A 106 -0.06 -8.33 -19.50
CA ALA A 106 -0.05 -9.27 -18.39
C ALA A 106 1.16 -8.98 -17.49
N PRO A 107 1.03 -9.19 -16.18
CA PRO A 107 2.17 -9.10 -15.27
C PRO A 107 3.30 -10.02 -15.75
N SER A 108 4.54 -9.57 -15.61
CA SER A 108 5.69 -10.46 -15.71
C SER A 108 5.87 -11.14 -14.36
N GLU A 109 5.90 -12.47 -14.34
CA GLU A 109 5.91 -13.26 -13.11
C GLU A 109 7.10 -14.22 -13.10
N ILE A 110 7.75 -14.32 -11.94
CA ILE A 110 8.82 -15.29 -11.69
C ILE A 110 8.49 -16.08 -10.41
N PRO A 111 8.43 -17.42 -10.49
CA PRO A 111 8.34 -18.23 -9.30
C PRO A 111 9.69 -18.26 -8.56
N VAL A 112 9.67 -18.03 -7.26
CA VAL A 112 10.83 -18.06 -6.38
C VAL A 112 10.60 -19.10 -5.31
N ASN A 113 11.53 -20.05 -5.14
CA ASN A 113 11.53 -20.96 -4.00
C ASN A 113 12.51 -20.43 -2.95
N ALA A 114 12.00 -19.62 -2.04
CA ALA A 114 12.79 -18.94 -1.03
C ALA A 114 13.36 -19.94 -0.01
N GLU A 115 14.68 -20.00 0.06
CA GLU A 115 15.41 -20.81 1.04
C GLU A 115 15.98 -19.91 2.15
N PRO A 116 16.02 -20.37 3.40
CA PRO A 116 16.55 -19.61 4.52
C PRO A 116 17.93 -19.03 4.25
N GLY A 117 18.10 -17.74 4.53
CA GLY A 117 19.37 -17.03 4.42
C GLY A 117 19.85 -16.75 3.00
N LYS A 118 19.15 -17.20 1.96
CA LYS A 118 19.49 -16.90 0.57
C LYS A 118 19.01 -15.52 0.14
N THR A 119 19.71 -14.94 -0.85
CA THR A 119 19.34 -13.69 -1.51
C THR A 119 18.91 -13.99 -2.94
N TYR A 120 17.76 -13.46 -3.31
CA TYR A 120 17.21 -13.47 -4.66
C TYR A 120 17.20 -12.06 -5.18
N ALA A 121 17.96 -11.80 -6.23
CA ALA A 121 18.12 -10.47 -6.82
C ALA A 121 17.62 -10.46 -8.25
N PHE A 122 16.75 -9.51 -8.57
CA PHE A 122 16.18 -9.34 -9.90
C PHE A 122 16.34 -7.90 -10.35
N THR A 123 16.43 -7.73 -11.67
CA THR A 123 16.34 -6.42 -12.30
C THR A 123 15.13 -6.39 -13.22
N ALA A 124 14.29 -5.38 -13.03
CA ALA A 124 13.22 -5.09 -13.95
C ALA A 124 13.79 -4.34 -15.18
N VAL A 125 13.57 -4.88 -16.34
CA VAL A 125 14.04 -4.37 -17.64
C VAL A 125 12.89 -4.34 -18.65
N TRP A 126 13.05 -3.59 -19.75
CA TRP A 126 12.26 -3.80 -20.95
C TRP A 126 12.89 -4.92 -21.77
N ASP A 127 12.08 -5.88 -22.17
CA ASP A 127 12.50 -6.91 -23.12
C ASP A 127 12.36 -6.44 -24.58
N ASP A 128 12.88 -7.22 -25.52
CA ASP A 128 12.83 -6.91 -26.96
C ASP A 128 11.40 -6.85 -27.52
N SER A 129 10.41 -7.26 -26.74
CA SER A 129 8.99 -7.21 -27.08
C SER A 129 8.27 -6.00 -26.47
N GLU A 130 9.02 -5.01 -25.98
CA GLU A 130 8.50 -3.83 -25.27
C GLU A 130 7.63 -4.19 -24.04
N ARG A 131 8.02 -5.21 -23.32
CA ARG A 131 7.35 -5.67 -22.11
C ARG A 131 8.25 -5.53 -20.91
N ALA A 132 7.65 -5.15 -19.77
CA ALA A 132 8.36 -5.19 -18.51
C ALA A 132 8.65 -6.64 -18.12
N SER A 133 9.90 -6.96 -17.82
CA SER A 133 10.38 -8.29 -17.51
C SER A 133 11.31 -8.26 -16.29
N LEU A 134 11.34 -9.37 -15.53
CA LEU A 134 12.28 -9.57 -14.43
C LEU A 134 13.41 -10.49 -14.91
N VAL A 135 14.65 -10.07 -14.67
CA VAL A 135 15.85 -10.86 -14.98
C VAL A 135 16.61 -11.11 -13.68
N GLU A 136 16.95 -12.37 -13.41
CA GLU A 136 17.78 -12.76 -12.27
C GLU A 136 19.21 -12.29 -12.46
N GLN A 137 19.85 -11.85 -11.38
CA GLN A 137 21.23 -11.37 -11.34
C GLN A 137 22.22 -12.40 -10.83
#